data_a21c0ea933316b3e8d7717dc99deb7af
#
_entry.id   a21c0ea933316b3e8d7717dc99deb7af
#
_cell.length_a   1.000
_cell.length_b   1.000
_cell.length_c   1.000
_cell.angle_alpha   90.00
_cell.angle_beta   90.00
_cell.angle_gamma   90.00
#
_symmetry.space_group_name_H-M   'P 1'
#
loop_
_entity.id
_entity.type
_entity.pdbx_description
1 polymer ?
#
loop_
_entity_poly.entity_id
_entity_poly.type
_entity_poly.pdbx_seq_one_letter_code
_entity_poly.pdbx_strand_id
1 'polypeptide(L)'
;GQVGWELQRALAPLGRITAVDFDSTDYCGDFSKPAGVAETVRLVKPDVIVNAAAHTAVDKAESEREFAELLNATSVAAIAKEAEALGAWLVHYSTDYVFDGSGERPWVENDQTAPLNVYGETKLAGEQAAALCARHLIFRTSWVYAARGANFAKTMLRFGKERSEMSVINDQFGAPTGAELLADCTAHAIRTAQAKPEVAGLYHLIASGTTTWFDYAQLVFAKARAAGVELAVTQVNAVPTSAFPTPAKRPHNSRLDTTKFQRTFNLRLPDWTVGVERMLTEILGK
;
A
#
# COMPACT_ATOMS: atom_id res chain seq x y z
N GLY A 1 -8.65 -5.93 4.74
CA GLY A 1 -7.58 -4.92 4.92
C GLY A 1 -8.02 -3.53 4.45
N GLN A 2 -7.18 -2.48 4.64
CA GLN A 2 -7.52 -1.09 4.31
C GLN A 2 -7.83 -0.90 2.82
N VAL A 3 -6.91 -1.31 1.95
CA VAL A 3 -7.08 -1.16 0.49
C VAL A 3 -8.22 -2.03 -0.04
N GLY A 4 -8.31 -3.28 0.39
CA GLY A 4 -9.38 -4.19 -0.05
C GLY A 4 -10.79 -3.70 0.34
N TRP A 5 -10.92 -2.97 1.43
CA TRP A 5 -12.19 -2.35 1.81
C TRP A 5 -12.60 -1.24 0.83
N GLU A 6 -11.69 -0.33 0.51
CA GLU A 6 -11.95 0.78 -0.43
C GLU A 6 -12.16 0.30 -1.86
N LEU A 7 -11.47 -0.76 -2.27
CA LEU A 7 -11.66 -1.38 -3.59
C LEU A 7 -13.10 -1.85 -3.82
N GLN A 8 -13.79 -2.36 -2.81
CA GLN A 8 -15.18 -2.78 -2.97
C GLN A 8 -16.08 -1.60 -3.40
N ARG A 9 -15.84 -0.42 -2.82
CA ARG A 9 -16.55 0.81 -3.20
C ARG A 9 -16.15 1.27 -4.62
N ALA A 10 -14.85 1.40 -4.85
CA ALA A 10 -14.32 1.98 -6.08
C ALA A 10 -14.59 1.10 -7.32
N LEU A 11 -14.61 -0.21 -7.17
CA LEU A 11 -14.83 -1.16 -8.27
C LEU A 11 -16.30 -1.49 -8.51
N ALA A 12 -17.22 -1.18 -7.58
CA ALA A 12 -18.64 -1.50 -7.72
C ALA A 12 -19.29 -1.01 -9.05
N PRO A 13 -18.93 0.20 -9.58
CA PRO A 13 -19.47 0.64 -10.87
C PRO A 13 -18.92 -0.12 -12.09
N LEU A 14 -17.84 -0.91 -11.93
CA LEU A 14 -17.20 -1.62 -13.04
C LEU A 14 -17.82 -2.99 -13.32
N GLY A 15 -18.49 -3.60 -12.35
CA GLY A 15 -19.10 -4.91 -12.52
C GLY A 15 -19.42 -5.62 -11.20
N ARG A 16 -19.75 -6.91 -11.30
CA ARG A 16 -20.01 -7.74 -10.12
C ARG A 16 -18.71 -8.01 -9.38
N ILE A 17 -18.70 -7.76 -8.08
CA ILE A 17 -17.54 -8.00 -7.20
C ILE A 17 -17.76 -9.27 -6.39
N THR A 18 -16.76 -10.14 -6.38
CA THR A 18 -16.58 -11.22 -5.41
C THR A 18 -15.42 -10.83 -4.50
N ALA A 19 -15.70 -10.36 -3.29
CA ALA A 19 -14.70 -10.00 -2.31
C ALA A 19 -14.46 -11.16 -1.35
N VAL A 20 -13.18 -11.53 -1.17
CA VAL A 20 -12.77 -12.59 -0.24
C VAL A 20 -11.68 -12.06 0.70
N ASP A 21 -11.66 -12.58 1.92
CA ASP A 21 -10.63 -12.34 2.93
C ASP A 21 -10.18 -13.69 3.52
N PHE A 22 -9.20 -13.70 4.42
CA PHE A 22 -8.62 -14.92 4.98
C PHE A 22 -9.66 -15.81 5.73
N ASP A 23 -10.74 -15.24 6.23
CA ASP A 23 -11.83 -15.89 6.96
C ASP A 23 -13.09 -16.14 6.13
N SER A 24 -13.04 -15.92 4.82
CA SER A 24 -14.19 -16.18 3.94
C SER A 24 -14.53 -17.67 3.85
N THR A 25 -15.83 -17.98 3.85
CA THR A 25 -16.34 -19.37 3.89
C THR A 25 -16.78 -19.91 2.53
N ASP A 26 -17.31 -19.04 1.64
CA ASP A 26 -17.83 -19.46 0.34
C ASP A 26 -16.71 -19.76 -0.68
N TYR A 27 -15.63 -18.96 -0.62
CA TYR A 27 -14.44 -19.08 -1.44
C TYR A 27 -13.21 -18.86 -0.58
N CYS A 28 -12.12 -19.57 -0.88
CA CYS A 28 -10.86 -19.38 -0.17
C CYS A 28 -10.20 -18.05 -0.53
N GLY A 29 -10.10 -17.14 0.45
CA GLY A 29 -9.29 -15.91 0.38
C GLY A 29 -8.03 -15.97 1.24
N ASP A 30 -7.75 -17.12 1.84
CA ASP A 30 -6.60 -17.35 2.73
C ASP A 30 -5.32 -17.60 1.92
N PHE A 31 -4.47 -16.58 1.84
CA PHE A 31 -3.19 -16.62 1.12
C PHE A 31 -2.15 -17.54 1.77
N SER A 32 -2.41 -18.08 2.94
CA SER A 32 -1.61 -19.21 3.47
C SER A 32 -1.90 -20.54 2.76
N LYS A 33 -2.92 -20.56 1.88
CA LYS A 33 -3.38 -21.72 1.10
C LYS A 33 -3.34 -21.43 -0.41
N PRO A 34 -2.16 -21.42 -1.05
CA PRO A 34 -2.02 -21.07 -2.48
C PRO A 34 -2.94 -21.86 -3.41
N ALA A 35 -3.11 -23.16 -3.16
CA ALA A 35 -4.01 -24.03 -3.93
C ALA A 35 -5.49 -23.60 -3.78
N GLY A 36 -5.90 -23.18 -2.58
CA GLY A 36 -7.25 -22.73 -2.31
C GLY A 36 -7.58 -21.40 -3.00
N VAL A 37 -6.66 -20.42 -2.97
CA VAL A 37 -6.88 -19.15 -3.69
C VAL A 37 -6.86 -19.35 -5.20
N ALA A 38 -6.03 -20.24 -5.73
CA ALA A 38 -6.05 -20.64 -7.14
C ALA A 38 -7.40 -21.28 -7.54
N GLU A 39 -7.92 -22.17 -6.69
CA GLU A 39 -9.23 -22.78 -6.91
C GLU A 39 -10.35 -21.74 -6.92
N THR A 40 -10.32 -20.78 -6.02
CA THR A 40 -11.26 -19.66 -6.01
C THR A 40 -11.26 -18.92 -7.35
N VAL A 41 -10.09 -18.62 -7.91
CA VAL A 41 -9.99 -17.97 -9.23
C VAL A 41 -10.63 -18.84 -10.32
N ARG A 42 -10.38 -20.16 -10.33
CA ARG A 42 -10.97 -21.08 -11.31
C ARG A 42 -12.51 -21.19 -11.21
N LEU A 43 -13.04 -21.15 -9.97
CA LEU A 43 -14.49 -21.21 -9.72
C LEU A 43 -15.20 -19.91 -10.10
N VAL A 44 -14.63 -18.76 -9.69
CA VAL A 44 -15.23 -17.43 -9.94
C VAL A 44 -15.09 -17.00 -11.40
N LYS A 45 -13.99 -17.37 -12.07
CA LYS A 45 -13.63 -16.99 -13.46
C LYS A 45 -13.75 -15.49 -13.68
N PRO A 46 -13.03 -14.66 -12.91
CA PRO A 46 -13.15 -13.22 -13.00
C PRO A 46 -12.46 -12.68 -14.28
N ASP A 47 -12.96 -11.55 -14.80
CA ASP A 47 -12.27 -10.77 -15.83
C ASP A 47 -11.06 -10.00 -15.27
N VAL A 48 -11.11 -9.65 -13.99
CA VAL A 48 -10.09 -8.90 -13.28
C VAL A 48 -9.91 -9.45 -11.87
N ILE A 49 -8.68 -9.72 -11.48
CA ILE A 49 -8.29 -10.08 -10.13
C ILE A 49 -7.55 -8.89 -9.52
N VAL A 50 -7.96 -8.43 -8.34
CA VAL A 50 -7.25 -7.37 -7.60
C VAL A 50 -6.72 -7.95 -6.30
N ASN A 51 -5.43 -8.19 -6.23
CA ASN A 51 -4.76 -8.71 -5.04
C ASN A 51 -4.35 -7.57 -4.10
N ALA A 52 -5.11 -7.38 -3.02
CA ALA A 52 -4.80 -6.47 -1.90
C ALA A 52 -4.37 -7.22 -0.63
N ALA A 53 -4.13 -8.53 -0.71
CA ALA A 53 -3.63 -9.33 0.39
C ALA A 53 -2.09 -9.32 0.43
N ALA A 54 -1.52 -9.19 1.62
CA ALA A 54 -0.08 -9.29 1.85
C ALA A 54 0.24 -9.49 3.33
N HIS A 55 1.39 -10.10 3.62
CA HIS A 55 2.04 -9.98 4.92
C HIS A 55 2.71 -8.62 5.01
N THR A 56 2.13 -7.69 5.78
CA THR A 56 2.58 -6.29 5.87
C THR A 56 3.26 -5.95 7.19
N ALA A 57 3.39 -6.91 8.11
CA ALA A 57 4.06 -6.72 9.38
C ALA A 57 5.58 -6.79 9.17
N VAL A 58 6.18 -5.66 8.76
CA VAL A 58 7.59 -5.55 8.32
C VAL A 58 8.57 -6.18 9.30
N ASP A 59 8.46 -5.85 10.61
CA ASP A 59 9.36 -6.39 11.64
C ASP A 59 9.15 -7.88 11.90
N LYS A 60 7.90 -8.36 11.82
CA LYS A 60 7.59 -9.80 11.96
C LYS A 60 8.11 -10.62 10.79
N ALA A 61 8.15 -10.06 9.59
CA ALA A 61 8.67 -10.75 8.43
C ALA A 61 10.11 -11.24 8.64
N GLU A 62 10.93 -10.52 9.43
CA GLU A 62 12.29 -10.94 9.76
C GLU A 62 12.34 -12.29 10.51
N SER A 63 11.36 -12.58 11.35
CA SER A 63 11.24 -13.85 12.09
C SER A 63 10.29 -14.86 11.45
N GLU A 64 9.45 -14.41 10.50
CA GLU A 64 8.41 -15.23 9.84
C GLU A 64 8.64 -15.28 8.32
N ARG A 65 9.91 -15.36 7.87
CA ARG A 65 10.31 -15.28 6.45
C ARG A 65 9.49 -16.22 5.55
N GLU A 66 9.37 -17.49 5.91
CA GLU A 66 8.64 -18.49 5.13
C GLU A 66 7.15 -18.13 4.99
N PHE A 67 6.55 -17.61 6.06
CA PHE A 67 5.17 -17.18 6.04
C PHE A 67 4.98 -15.89 5.21
N ALA A 68 5.91 -14.94 5.31
CA ALA A 68 5.90 -13.75 4.47
C ALA A 68 6.06 -14.09 2.99
N GLU A 69 6.97 -15.02 2.64
CA GLU A 69 7.17 -15.51 1.27
C GLU A 69 5.93 -16.26 0.74
N LEU A 70 5.30 -17.09 1.58
CA LEU A 70 4.07 -17.80 1.22
C LEU A 70 2.96 -16.82 0.81
N LEU A 71 2.74 -15.76 1.58
CA LEU A 71 1.68 -14.79 1.31
C LEU A 71 2.05 -13.81 0.20
N ASN A 72 3.29 -13.30 0.21
CA ASN A 72 3.69 -12.21 -0.66
C ASN A 72 4.19 -12.65 -2.04
N ALA A 73 4.62 -13.91 -2.19
CA ALA A 73 5.18 -14.44 -3.44
C ALA A 73 4.48 -15.72 -3.92
N THR A 74 4.45 -16.78 -3.12
CA THR A 74 3.94 -18.10 -3.56
C THR A 74 2.46 -18.05 -3.93
N SER A 75 1.63 -17.42 -3.12
CA SER A 75 0.20 -17.27 -3.39
C SER A 75 -0.05 -16.28 -4.55
N VAL A 76 0.81 -15.27 -4.71
CA VAL A 76 0.75 -14.38 -5.88
C VAL A 76 1.05 -15.16 -7.17
N ALA A 77 2.06 -16.03 -7.15
CA ALA A 77 2.36 -16.90 -8.29
C ALA A 77 1.17 -17.83 -8.65
N ALA A 78 0.50 -18.36 -7.63
CA ALA A 78 -0.67 -19.22 -7.84
C ALA A 78 -1.82 -18.48 -8.53
N ILE A 79 -2.18 -17.28 -8.08
CA ILE A 79 -3.22 -16.47 -8.73
C ILE A 79 -2.78 -15.93 -10.09
N ALA A 80 -1.51 -15.58 -10.29
CA ALA A 80 -0.99 -15.10 -11.57
C ALA A 80 -1.10 -16.19 -12.66
N LYS A 81 -0.80 -17.45 -12.31
CA LYS A 81 -0.95 -18.59 -13.20
C LYS A 81 -2.41 -18.78 -13.65
N GLU A 82 -3.36 -18.69 -12.74
CA GLU A 82 -4.78 -18.81 -13.06
C GLU A 82 -5.30 -17.59 -13.85
N ALA A 83 -4.81 -16.39 -13.53
CA ALA A 83 -5.13 -15.17 -14.27
C ALA A 83 -4.67 -15.30 -15.74
N GLU A 84 -3.44 -15.75 -15.98
CA GLU A 84 -2.91 -15.99 -17.32
C GLU A 84 -3.74 -17.03 -18.07
N ALA A 85 -4.09 -18.15 -17.43
CA ALA A 85 -4.90 -19.21 -18.04
C ALA A 85 -6.31 -18.76 -18.44
N LEU A 86 -6.89 -17.80 -17.70
CA LEU A 86 -8.20 -17.20 -17.98
C LEU A 86 -8.12 -16.02 -18.94
N GLY A 87 -6.93 -15.47 -19.23
CA GLY A 87 -6.75 -14.19 -19.91
C GLY A 87 -7.31 -13.00 -19.09
N ALA A 88 -7.40 -13.15 -17.78
CA ALA A 88 -7.87 -12.13 -16.87
C ALA A 88 -6.77 -11.09 -16.56
N TRP A 89 -7.17 -9.88 -16.18
CA TRP A 89 -6.25 -8.89 -15.62
C TRP A 89 -5.88 -9.23 -14.19
N LEU A 90 -4.59 -9.09 -13.85
CA LEU A 90 -4.10 -9.18 -12.48
C LEU A 90 -3.57 -7.81 -12.02
N VAL A 91 -4.22 -7.22 -11.02
CA VAL A 91 -3.72 -6.05 -10.32
C VAL A 91 -3.04 -6.48 -9.02
N HIS A 92 -1.82 -6.04 -8.79
CA HIS A 92 -1.05 -6.39 -7.59
C HIS A 92 -0.42 -5.15 -6.96
N TYR A 93 -0.54 -5.01 -5.63
CA TYR A 93 0.12 -3.93 -4.89
C TYR A 93 1.47 -4.40 -4.36
N SER A 94 2.49 -3.62 -4.63
CA SER A 94 3.84 -3.76 -4.11
C SER A 94 4.24 -2.56 -3.24
N THR A 95 5.51 -2.35 -3.01
CA THR A 95 6.03 -1.43 -2.01
C THR A 95 7.29 -0.71 -2.50
N ASP A 96 7.53 0.48 -1.94
CA ASP A 96 8.80 1.20 -2.00
C ASP A 96 9.98 0.43 -1.36
N TYR A 97 9.70 -0.53 -0.47
CA TYR A 97 10.72 -1.35 0.20
C TYR A 97 11.45 -2.31 -0.75
N VAL A 98 11.10 -2.35 -2.01
CA VAL A 98 11.91 -3.04 -3.04
C VAL A 98 13.21 -2.30 -3.36
N PHE A 99 13.35 -1.04 -2.94
CA PHE A 99 14.55 -0.23 -3.09
C PHE A 99 15.36 -0.18 -1.79
N ASP A 100 16.65 0.18 -1.89
CA ASP A 100 17.55 0.30 -0.74
C ASP A 100 17.36 1.60 0.07
N GLY A 101 16.51 2.50 -0.41
CA GLY A 101 16.23 3.77 0.26
C GLY A 101 17.38 4.77 0.25
N SER A 102 18.42 4.58 -0.57
CA SER A 102 19.54 5.50 -0.72
C SER A 102 19.17 6.73 -1.58
N GLY A 103 20.03 7.74 -1.54
CA GLY A 103 19.87 8.94 -2.33
C GLY A 103 18.71 9.85 -1.90
N GLU A 104 18.47 10.91 -2.68
CA GLU A 104 17.48 11.93 -2.35
C GLU A 104 16.43 12.13 -3.44
N ARG A 105 16.67 11.64 -4.66
CA ARG A 105 15.69 11.72 -5.74
C ARG A 105 14.58 10.68 -5.58
N PRO A 106 13.37 10.95 -6.11
CA PRO A 106 12.36 9.92 -6.22
C PRO A 106 12.83 8.76 -7.11
N TRP A 107 12.49 7.53 -6.71
CA TRP A 107 12.72 6.32 -7.48
C TRP A 107 11.83 6.29 -8.71
N VAL A 108 12.36 5.83 -9.85
CA VAL A 108 11.58 5.52 -11.05
C VAL A 108 11.44 4.00 -11.21
N GLU A 109 10.46 3.56 -11.99
CA GLU A 109 10.10 2.13 -12.09
C GLU A 109 11.25 1.24 -12.59
N ASN A 110 12.16 1.79 -13.39
CA ASN A 110 13.30 1.07 -13.95
C ASN A 110 14.58 1.14 -13.10
N ASP A 111 14.53 1.79 -11.94
CA ASP A 111 15.68 1.78 -11.01
C ASP A 111 15.94 0.38 -10.48
N GLN A 112 17.20 0.09 -10.22
CA GLN A 112 17.62 -1.19 -9.66
C GLN A 112 17.01 -1.40 -8.29
N THR A 113 16.33 -2.52 -8.11
CA THR A 113 15.80 -2.95 -6.82
C THR A 113 16.90 -3.57 -5.96
N ALA A 114 16.88 -3.25 -4.65
CA ALA A 114 17.82 -3.78 -3.65
C ALA A 114 17.18 -3.73 -2.26
N PRO A 115 16.20 -4.60 -1.98
CA PRO A 115 15.45 -4.57 -0.71
C PRO A 115 16.37 -4.79 0.50
N LEU A 116 16.10 -4.08 1.60
CA LEU A 116 16.89 -4.10 2.83
C LEU A 116 16.40 -5.10 3.88
N ASN A 117 15.25 -5.71 3.65
CA ASN A 117 14.57 -6.55 4.63
C ASN A 117 13.69 -7.62 3.96
N VAL A 118 13.29 -8.62 4.74
CA VAL A 118 12.49 -9.76 4.27
C VAL A 118 11.16 -9.33 3.65
N TYR A 119 10.50 -8.32 4.21
CA TYR A 119 9.26 -7.79 3.63
C TYR A 119 9.49 -7.29 2.20
N GLY A 120 10.49 -6.46 1.97
CA GLY A 120 10.85 -5.95 0.64
C GLY A 120 11.23 -7.07 -0.33
N GLU A 121 12.05 -8.04 0.11
CA GLU A 121 12.45 -9.20 -0.69
C GLU A 121 11.24 -10.02 -1.15
N THR A 122 10.34 -10.36 -0.22
CA THR A 122 9.17 -11.18 -0.53
C THR A 122 8.15 -10.43 -1.39
N LYS A 123 8.00 -9.10 -1.21
CA LYS A 123 7.17 -8.26 -2.08
C LYS A 123 7.74 -8.16 -3.49
N LEU A 124 9.06 -8.06 -3.64
CA LEU A 124 9.72 -8.07 -4.95
C LEU A 124 9.53 -9.42 -5.66
N ALA A 125 9.64 -10.53 -4.95
CA ALA A 125 9.33 -11.84 -5.50
C ALA A 125 7.86 -11.95 -5.97
N GLY A 126 6.94 -11.31 -5.25
CA GLY A 126 5.54 -11.18 -5.66
C GLY A 126 5.34 -10.35 -6.92
N GLU A 127 6.09 -9.25 -7.11
CA GLU A 127 6.09 -8.48 -8.37
C GLU A 127 6.51 -9.37 -9.55
N GLN A 128 7.61 -10.10 -9.38
CA GLN A 128 8.14 -11.01 -10.41
C GLN A 128 7.11 -12.10 -10.76
N ALA A 129 6.44 -12.66 -9.76
CA ALA A 129 5.38 -13.64 -9.97
C ALA A 129 4.16 -13.05 -10.70
N ALA A 130 3.70 -11.86 -10.31
CA ALA A 130 2.57 -11.17 -10.94
C ALA A 130 2.88 -10.80 -12.41
N ALA A 131 4.13 -10.42 -12.71
CA ALA A 131 4.58 -10.06 -14.05
C ALA A 131 4.60 -11.25 -15.05
N LEU A 132 4.48 -12.49 -14.57
CA LEU A 132 4.30 -13.66 -15.45
C LEU A 132 2.91 -13.71 -16.10
N CYS A 133 1.92 -13.00 -15.56
CA CYS A 133 0.64 -12.79 -16.23
C CYS A 133 0.78 -11.66 -17.25
N ALA A 134 0.50 -11.92 -18.53
CA ALA A 134 0.65 -10.94 -19.60
C ALA A 134 -0.20 -9.68 -19.38
N ARG A 135 -1.37 -9.82 -18.76
CA ARG A 135 -2.29 -8.75 -18.43
C ARG A 135 -2.16 -8.36 -16.94
N HIS A 136 -1.06 -7.67 -16.59
CA HIS A 136 -0.84 -7.24 -15.21
C HIS A 136 -0.76 -5.72 -15.06
N LEU A 137 -1.17 -5.24 -13.90
CA LEU A 137 -0.91 -3.90 -13.38
C LEU A 137 -0.29 -4.07 -11.99
N ILE A 138 0.97 -3.69 -11.84
CA ILE A 138 1.67 -3.74 -10.56
C ILE A 138 1.86 -2.31 -10.07
N PHE A 139 1.40 -2.01 -8.84
CA PHE A 139 1.49 -0.70 -8.23
C PHE A 139 2.41 -0.73 -7.01
N ARG A 140 3.60 -0.15 -7.11
CA ARG A 140 4.43 0.15 -5.93
C ARG A 140 3.84 1.35 -5.22
N THR A 141 3.58 1.21 -3.95
CA THR A 141 3.01 2.25 -3.09
C THR A 141 3.77 2.36 -1.78
N SER A 142 3.47 3.39 -0.97
CA SER A 142 4.12 3.59 0.33
C SER A 142 3.17 4.24 1.34
N TRP A 143 3.44 4.04 2.63
CA TRP A 143 2.80 4.71 3.77
C TRP A 143 1.27 4.71 3.71
N VAL A 144 0.68 3.56 3.39
CA VAL A 144 -0.77 3.43 3.19
C VAL A 144 -1.54 3.64 4.49
N TYR A 145 -2.59 4.44 4.40
CA TYR A 145 -3.51 4.69 5.51
C TYR A 145 -4.98 4.68 5.04
N ALA A 146 -5.90 4.52 6.00
CA ALA A 146 -7.34 4.68 5.79
C ALA A 146 -8.02 5.09 7.12
N ALA A 147 -9.26 5.57 7.05
CA ALA A 147 -10.11 5.75 8.22
C ALA A 147 -10.34 4.43 8.96
N ARG A 148 -10.48 3.32 8.23
CA ARG A 148 -10.59 1.96 8.76
C ARG A 148 -9.22 1.36 9.08
N GLY A 149 -9.15 0.52 10.13
CA GLY A 149 -7.93 -0.20 10.53
C GLY A 149 -6.96 0.66 11.33
N ALA A 150 -5.75 0.16 11.55
CA ALA A 150 -4.68 0.84 12.26
C ALA A 150 -3.68 1.47 11.28
N ASN A 151 -3.18 2.67 11.61
CA ASN A 151 -2.16 3.36 10.84
C ASN A 151 -1.42 4.39 11.72
N PHE A 152 -0.41 5.03 11.13
CA PHE A 152 0.43 6.00 11.83
C PHE A 152 -0.37 7.17 12.41
N ALA A 153 -1.26 7.81 11.65
CA ALA A 153 -2.04 8.96 12.11
C ALA A 153 -2.89 8.63 13.34
N LYS A 154 -3.57 7.47 13.31
CA LYS A 154 -4.36 7.00 14.46
C LYS A 154 -3.48 6.68 15.67
N THR A 155 -2.30 6.15 15.46
CA THR A 155 -1.32 5.91 16.53
C THR A 155 -0.85 7.22 17.13
N MET A 156 -0.58 8.24 16.31
CA MET A 156 -0.22 9.58 16.78
C MET A 156 -1.36 10.21 17.60
N LEU A 157 -2.60 10.16 17.13
CA LEU A 157 -3.76 10.66 17.86
C LEU A 157 -3.90 9.98 19.23
N ARG A 158 -3.73 8.67 19.31
CA ARG A 158 -3.79 7.94 20.58
C ARG A 158 -2.67 8.37 21.53
N PHE A 159 -1.42 8.32 21.07
CA PHE A 159 -0.28 8.71 21.91
C PHE A 159 -0.31 10.19 22.28
N GLY A 160 -0.78 11.06 21.38
CA GLY A 160 -0.94 12.47 21.66
C GLY A 160 -1.94 12.79 22.79
N LYS A 161 -2.92 11.90 23.03
CA LYS A 161 -3.83 12.00 24.19
C LYS A 161 -3.21 11.45 25.48
N GLU A 162 -2.29 10.50 25.39
CA GLU A 162 -1.74 9.75 26.52
C GLU A 162 -0.43 10.33 27.06
N ARG A 163 0.34 11.06 26.24
CA ARG A 163 1.72 11.48 26.53
C ARG A 163 1.90 12.96 26.35
N SER A 164 2.63 13.60 27.27
CA SER A 164 2.98 15.03 27.20
C SER A 164 4.14 15.30 26.22
N GLU A 165 5.00 14.30 25.99
CA GLU A 165 6.18 14.38 25.11
C GLU A 165 6.31 13.13 24.25
N MET A 166 6.76 13.33 23.01
CA MET A 166 6.99 12.26 22.04
C MET A 166 8.22 12.54 21.19
N SER A 167 8.85 11.47 20.69
CA SER A 167 9.88 11.54 19.66
C SER A 167 9.38 10.86 18.37
N VAL A 168 9.61 11.48 17.22
CA VAL A 168 9.19 10.98 15.91
C VAL A 168 10.34 11.12 14.92
N ILE A 169 10.52 10.08 14.09
CA ILE A 169 11.58 10.01 13.08
C ILE A 169 11.41 11.10 12.04
N ASN A 170 12.51 11.77 11.69
CA ASN A 170 12.51 12.88 10.75
C ASN A 170 13.51 12.74 9.58
N ASP A 171 14.18 11.62 9.46
CA ASP A 171 15.13 11.30 8.40
C ASP A 171 14.66 10.20 7.44
N GLN A 172 13.37 9.87 7.47
CA GLN A 172 12.68 9.03 6.48
C GLN A 172 11.70 9.90 5.70
N PHE A 173 11.80 9.86 4.37
CA PHE A 173 11.06 10.72 3.46
C PHE A 173 10.13 9.89 2.56
N GLY A 174 8.87 10.29 2.46
CA GLY A 174 7.86 9.62 1.65
C GLY A 174 6.60 10.47 1.52
N ALA A 175 5.50 9.84 1.09
CA ALA A 175 4.18 10.48 1.03
C ALA A 175 3.11 9.54 1.58
N PRO A 176 2.39 9.91 2.65
CA PRO A 176 1.22 9.15 3.09
C PRO A 176 0.22 9.00 1.95
N THR A 177 -0.20 7.77 1.66
CA THR A 177 -1.06 7.47 0.53
C THR A 177 -2.36 6.84 1.01
N GLY A 178 -3.49 7.48 0.75
CA GLY A 178 -4.80 7.00 1.16
C GLY A 178 -5.22 5.74 0.40
N ALA A 179 -5.77 4.76 1.11
CA ALA A 179 -6.34 3.57 0.50
C ALA A 179 -7.49 3.89 -0.47
N GLU A 180 -8.24 4.96 -0.21
CA GLU A 180 -9.25 5.51 -1.13
C GLU A 180 -8.62 5.93 -2.47
N LEU A 181 -7.52 6.71 -2.42
CA LEU A 181 -6.81 7.14 -3.62
C LEU A 181 -6.31 5.95 -4.42
N LEU A 182 -5.70 4.95 -3.75
CA LEU A 182 -5.26 3.72 -4.40
C LEU A 182 -6.43 3.00 -5.10
N ALA A 183 -7.55 2.86 -4.42
CA ALA A 183 -8.73 2.17 -4.94
C ALA A 183 -9.34 2.90 -6.15
N ASP A 184 -9.50 4.21 -6.07
CA ASP A 184 -10.05 5.02 -7.15
C ASP A 184 -9.12 5.02 -8.39
N CYS A 185 -7.81 5.20 -8.17
CA CYS A 185 -6.82 5.09 -9.24
C CYS A 185 -6.80 3.69 -9.88
N THR A 186 -6.95 2.64 -9.08
CA THR A 186 -7.05 1.26 -9.56
C THR A 186 -8.26 1.05 -10.46
N ALA A 187 -9.42 1.59 -10.08
CA ALA A 187 -10.63 1.51 -10.90
C ALA A 187 -10.43 2.18 -12.26
N HIS A 188 -9.84 3.38 -12.29
CA HIS A 188 -9.48 4.08 -13.53
C HIS A 188 -8.46 3.31 -14.37
N ALA A 189 -7.43 2.75 -13.73
CA ALA A 189 -6.40 1.98 -14.42
C ALA A 189 -6.98 0.71 -15.06
N ILE A 190 -7.86 -0.01 -14.37
CA ILE A 190 -8.57 -1.19 -14.91
C ILE A 190 -9.39 -0.81 -16.15
N ARG A 191 -10.17 0.28 -16.09
CA ARG A 191 -10.95 0.74 -17.26
C ARG A 191 -10.06 1.05 -18.45
N THR A 192 -8.93 1.71 -18.22
CA THR A 192 -7.96 2.02 -19.27
C THR A 192 -7.34 0.75 -19.83
N ALA A 193 -6.93 -0.17 -18.98
CA ALA A 193 -6.29 -1.42 -19.36
C ALA A 193 -7.21 -2.36 -20.16
N GLN A 194 -8.49 -2.40 -19.83
CA GLN A 194 -9.48 -3.16 -20.61
C GLN A 194 -9.63 -2.62 -22.05
N ALA A 195 -9.50 -1.29 -22.21
CA ALA A 195 -9.59 -0.64 -23.54
C ALA A 195 -8.25 -0.62 -24.29
N LYS A 196 -7.13 -0.64 -23.56
CA LYS A 196 -5.75 -0.51 -24.07
C LYS A 196 -4.83 -1.51 -23.39
N PRO A 197 -4.80 -2.78 -23.84
CA PRO A 197 -4.00 -3.83 -23.19
C PRO A 197 -2.49 -3.56 -23.14
N GLU A 198 -1.98 -2.70 -24.01
CA GLU A 198 -0.58 -2.28 -24.05
C GLU A 198 -0.12 -1.50 -22.82
N VAL A 199 -1.04 -1.07 -21.95
CA VAL A 199 -0.69 -0.42 -20.67
C VAL A 199 -0.34 -1.43 -19.57
N ALA A 200 -0.33 -2.74 -19.84
CA ALA A 200 0.17 -3.72 -18.90
C ALA A 200 1.58 -3.35 -18.41
N GLY A 201 1.84 -3.47 -17.11
CA GLY A 201 3.15 -3.15 -16.57
C GLY A 201 3.18 -2.73 -15.10
N LEU A 202 4.36 -2.28 -14.70
CA LEU A 202 4.67 -1.81 -13.35
C LEU A 202 4.66 -0.28 -13.30
N TYR A 203 4.07 0.26 -12.23
CA TYR A 203 3.90 1.69 -12.00
C TYR A 203 4.12 2.06 -10.56
N HIS A 204 4.51 3.31 -10.32
CA HIS A 204 4.51 3.91 -8.98
C HIS A 204 3.20 4.64 -8.73
N LEU A 205 2.52 4.35 -7.62
CA LEU A 205 1.24 4.94 -7.26
C LEU A 205 1.23 5.36 -5.79
N ILE A 206 1.53 6.63 -5.54
CA ILE A 206 1.48 7.32 -4.24
C ILE A 206 0.83 8.69 -4.41
N ALA A 207 0.40 9.30 -3.31
CA ALA A 207 0.02 10.71 -3.32
C ALA A 207 1.20 11.61 -3.70
N SER A 208 0.93 12.78 -4.26
CA SER A 208 1.97 13.78 -4.58
C SER A 208 2.53 14.44 -3.31
N GLY A 209 3.67 15.10 -3.47
CA GLY A 209 4.36 15.77 -2.38
C GLY A 209 5.36 14.86 -1.66
N THR A 210 6.00 15.40 -0.64
CA THR A 210 6.98 14.68 0.19
C THR A 210 6.89 15.21 1.61
N THR A 211 6.98 14.32 2.59
CA THR A 211 7.02 14.67 4.01
C THR A 211 7.93 13.70 4.78
N THR A 212 8.12 13.96 6.07
CA THR A 212 8.72 13.03 7.03
C THR A 212 7.64 12.49 7.97
N TRP A 213 7.95 11.43 8.72
CA TRP A 213 7.03 10.97 9.78
C TRP A 213 6.80 12.06 10.83
N PHE A 214 7.83 12.86 11.14
CA PHE A 214 7.73 13.98 12.07
C PHE A 214 6.76 15.04 11.58
N ASP A 215 6.90 15.54 10.36
CA ASP A 215 6.02 16.56 9.79
C ASP A 215 4.59 16.02 9.62
N TYR A 216 4.44 14.74 9.27
CA TYR A 216 3.13 14.09 9.23
C TYR A 216 2.47 14.07 10.63
N ALA A 217 3.22 13.72 11.68
CA ALA A 217 2.70 13.79 13.05
C ALA A 217 2.28 15.21 13.46
N GLN A 218 3.08 16.23 13.09
CA GLN A 218 2.75 17.63 13.34
C GLN A 218 1.43 18.04 12.67
N LEU A 219 1.22 17.65 11.40
CA LEU A 219 -0.04 17.90 10.71
C LEU A 219 -1.22 17.24 11.46
N VAL A 220 -1.06 15.97 11.86
CA VAL A 220 -2.10 15.22 12.58
C VAL A 220 -2.48 15.95 13.88
N PHE A 221 -1.51 16.38 14.66
CA PHE A 221 -1.78 17.09 15.92
C PHE A 221 -2.40 18.48 15.70
N ALA A 222 -1.92 19.21 14.70
CA ALA A 222 -2.48 20.52 14.35
C ALA A 222 -3.97 20.40 13.97
N LYS A 223 -4.31 19.44 13.11
CA LYS A 223 -5.69 19.20 12.69
C LYS A 223 -6.57 18.69 13.83
N ALA A 224 -6.06 17.82 14.70
CA ALA A 224 -6.80 17.36 15.87
C ALA A 224 -7.13 18.51 16.83
N ARG A 225 -6.17 19.40 17.12
CA ARG A 225 -6.40 20.59 17.95
C ARG A 225 -7.41 21.54 17.30
N ALA A 226 -7.28 21.80 16.00
CA ALA A 226 -8.24 22.63 15.26
C ALA A 226 -9.67 22.03 15.29
N ALA A 227 -9.79 20.71 15.35
CA ALA A 227 -11.05 20.00 15.55
C ALA A 227 -11.52 19.96 17.02
N GLY A 228 -10.81 20.63 17.95
CA GLY A 228 -11.16 20.70 19.38
C GLY A 228 -10.87 19.42 20.16
N VAL A 229 -9.98 18.55 19.64
CA VAL A 229 -9.51 17.38 20.40
C VAL A 229 -8.47 17.82 21.41
N GLU A 230 -8.70 17.51 22.68
CA GLU A 230 -7.72 17.70 23.73
C GLU A 230 -6.57 16.71 23.57
N LEU A 231 -5.36 17.24 23.48
CA LEU A 231 -4.14 16.45 23.39
C LEU A 231 -3.24 16.79 24.59
N ALA A 232 -2.73 15.76 25.27
CA ALA A 232 -1.74 15.91 26.33
C ALA A 232 -0.36 16.31 25.77
N VAL A 233 -0.06 15.94 24.50
CA VAL A 233 1.24 16.20 23.89
C VAL A 233 1.46 17.71 23.70
N THR A 234 2.52 18.21 24.33
CA THR A 234 2.98 19.61 24.24
C THR A 234 4.31 19.72 23.50
N GLN A 235 5.10 18.63 23.48
CA GLN A 235 6.42 18.59 22.84
C GLN A 235 6.53 17.36 21.94
N VAL A 236 6.98 17.59 20.70
CA VAL A 236 7.31 16.53 19.74
C VAL A 236 8.73 16.77 19.26
N ASN A 237 9.63 15.82 19.53
CA ASN A 237 11.03 15.90 19.18
C ASN A 237 11.30 15.18 17.86
N ALA A 238 11.97 15.86 16.94
CA ALA A 238 12.50 15.25 15.73
C ALA A 238 13.74 14.43 16.05
N VAL A 239 13.78 13.16 15.68
CA VAL A 239 14.90 12.26 15.97
C VAL A 239 15.30 11.46 14.71
N PRO A 240 16.55 11.03 14.58
CA PRO A 240 16.96 10.17 13.48
C PRO A 240 16.42 8.73 13.65
N THR A 241 16.37 7.97 12.56
CA THR A 241 16.01 6.54 12.56
C THR A 241 16.80 5.71 13.57
N SER A 242 18.07 6.06 13.80
CA SER A 242 18.93 5.38 14.78
C SER A 242 18.44 5.48 16.22
N ALA A 243 17.55 6.43 16.55
CA ALA A 243 16.94 6.54 17.88
C ALA A 243 15.88 5.44 18.15
N PHE A 244 15.39 4.78 17.09
CA PHE A 244 14.41 3.69 17.19
C PHE A 244 14.89 2.43 16.45
N PRO A 245 15.83 1.67 17.03
CA PRO A 245 16.26 0.41 16.44
C PRO A 245 15.06 -0.54 16.25
N THR A 246 14.95 -1.11 15.07
CA THR A 246 13.89 -2.06 14.71
C THR A 246 14.51 -3.31 14.07
N PRO A 247 13.87 -4.50 14.17
CA PRO A 247 14.36 -5.73 13.55
C PRO A 247 14.62 -5.55 12.05
N ALA A 248 13.67 -4.97 11.32
CA ALA A 248 13.80 -4.69 9.90
C ALA A 248 14.42 -3.31 9.65
N LYS A 249 15.40 -3.22 8.76
CA LYS A 249 15.93 -1.94 8.28
C LYS A 249 14.87 -1.24 7.42
N ARG A 250 14.64 0.04 7.64
CA ARG A 250 13.69 0.84 6.88
C ARG A 250 14.42 1.78 5.91
N PRO A 251 13.91 1.96 4.68
CA PRO A 251 14.49 2.91 3.72
C PRO A 251 14.34 4.35 4.23
N HIS A 252 15.40 5.15 4.08
CA HIS A 252 15.33 6.60 4.34
C HIS A 252 14.60 7.35 3.22
N ASN A 253 14.69 6.85 1.99
CA ASN A 253 14.07 7.44 0.81
C ASN A 253 12.98 6.51 0.26
N SER A 254 11.73 6.81 0.60
CA SER A 254 10.50 6.17 0.10
C SER A 254 9.79 7.01 -0.97
N ARG A 255 10.47 8.03 -1.54
CA ARG A 255 9.89 8.86 -2.60
C ARG A 255 9.81 8.06 -3.90
N LEU A 256 8.65 8.07 -4.54
CA LEU A 256 8.41 7.40 -5.81
C LEU A 256 7.99 8.45 -6.87
N ASP A 257 8.60 8.43 -8.04
CA ASP A 257 8.15 9.21 -9.19
C ASP A 257 6.91 8.55 -9.79
N THR A 258 5.83 9.30 -9.90
CA THR A 258 4.54 8.82 -10.41
C THR A 258 4.24 9.29 -11.82
N THR A 259 5.21 9.90 -12.51
CA THR A 259 5.03 10.49 -13.83
C THR A 259 4.53 9.47 -14.86
N LYS A 260 5.07 8.25 -14.85
CA LYS A 260 4.65 7.16 -15.73
C LYS A 260 3.17 6.82 -15.51
N PHE A 261 2.74 6.63 -14.25
CA PHE A 261 1.35 6.35 -13.91
C PHE A 261 0.42 7.48 -14.39
N GLN A 262 0.73 8.72 -14.01
CA GLN A 262 -0.10 9.87 -14.34
C GLN A 262 -0.29 10.05 -15.86
N ARG A 263 0.79 9.89 -16.65
CA ARG A 263 0.73 9.99 -18.11
C ARG A 263 -0.03 8.83 -18.75
N THR A 264 0.22 7.60 -18.33
CA THR A 264 -0.40 6.40 -18.91
C THR A 264 -1.92 6.41 -18.71
N PHE A 265 -2.36 6.75 -17.50
CA PHE A 265 -3.78 6.69 -17.12
C PHE A 265 -4.49 8.04 -17.22
N ASN A 266 -3.78 9.09 -17.63
CA ASN A 266 -4.30 10.47 -17.72
C ASN A 266 -4.96 10.92 -16.41
N LEU A 267 -4.27 10.68 -15.29
CA LEU A 267 -4.71 11.00 -13.93
C LEU A 267 -3.75 12.02 -13.31
N ARG A 268 -4.26 12.79 -12.36
CA ARG A 268 -3.48 13.67 -11.50
C ARG A 268 -3.61 13.21 -10.06
N LEU A 269 -2.48 12.98 -9.40
CA LEU A 269 -2.46 12.55 -8.01
C LEU A 269 -2.48 13.79 -7.09
N PRO A 270 -3.40 13.87 -6.13
CA PRO A 270 -3.47 14.97 -5.17
C PRO A 270 -2.27 14.96 -4.23
N ASP A 271 -1.99 16.12 -3.61
CA ASP A 271 -1.02 16.22 -2.53
C ASP A 271 -1.46 15.34 -1.34
N TRP A 272 -0.49 14.75 -0.65
CA TRP A 272 -0.72 13.83 0.47
C TRP A 272 -1.56 14.46 1.60
N THR A 273 -1.44 15.78 1.81
CA THR A 273 -2.20 16.49 2.84
C THR A 273 -3.70 16.42 2.61
N VAL A 274 -4.15 16.48 1.34
CA VAL A 274 -5.57 16.45 0.98
C VAL A 274 -6.25 15.19 1.49
N GLY A 275 -5.66 14.02 1.24
CA GLY A 275 -6.22 12.74 1.68
C GLY A 275 -6.12 12.56 3.20
N VAL A 276 -5.01 12.99 3.81
CA VAL A 276 -4.83 12.92 5.27
C VAL A 276 -5.85 13.81 5.99
N GLU A 277 -6.06 15.04 5.52
CA GLU A 277 -7.03 15.96 6.12
C GLU A 277 -8.46 15.40 6.00
N ARG A 278 -8.82 14.82 4.86
CA ARG A 278 -10.10 14.16 4.66
C ARG A 278 -10.30 12.99 5.64
N MET A 279 -9.32 12.11 5.75
CA MET A 279 -9.35 10.99 6.70
C MET A 279 -9.47 11.49 8.15
N LEU A 280 -8.74 12.54 8.52
CA LEU A 280 -8.84 13.13 9.87
C LEU A 280 -10.22 13.73 10.12
N THR A 281 -10.84 14.42 9.15
CA THR A 281 -12.21 14.90 9.22
C THR A 281 -13.19 13.76 9.50
N GLU A 282 -13.06 12.64 8.79
CA GLU A 282 -13.92 11.47 8.98
C GLU A 282 -13.77 10.85 10.37
N ILE A 283 -12.54 10.60 10.84
CA ILE A 283 -12.32 9.93 12.13
C ILE A 283 -12.51 10.83 13.35
N LEU A 284 -12.47 12.15 13.17
CA LEU A 284 -12.70 13.12 14.25
C LEU A 284 -14.17 13.56 14.30
N GLY A 285 -14.98 13.22 13.29
CA GLY A 285 -16.41 13.52 13.25
C GLY A 285 -16.72 15.00 13.04
N LYS A 286 -15.87 15.73 12.33
CA LYS A 286 -16.03 17.19 12.14
C LYS A 286 -15.68 17.61 10.73
#